data_b3d7211681f82e67df5b917f0ae58e23
#
_entry.id   b3d7211681f82e67df5b917f0ae58e23
#
_cell.length_a   1.000
_cell.length_b   1.000
_cell.length_c   1.000
_cell.angle_alpha   90.00
_cell.angle_beta   90.00
_cell.angle_gamma   90.00
#
_symmetry.space_group_name_H-M   'P 1'
#
loop_
_entity.id
_entity.type
_entity.pdbx_description
1 polymer ?
#
loop_
_entity_poly.entity_id
_entity_poly.type
_entity_poly.pdbx_seq_one_letter_code
_entity_poly.pdbx_strand_id
1 'polypeptide(L)'
;MLRSLYSGISGMKVNQTKLDVIGNNLANVSTTAFKGSRVNFSTTISQTLGSASAASDSLGGVNGKQIGLGAQISSIGKIMSQGSMQSTSRSLDVAVDGSGYFMVATGPALTGGNTDAITIKDNGVENMPANNSVAYTRDGSFVLDNEGNLLTSK
;
A
#
# COMPACT_ATOMS: atom_id res chain seq x y z
N MET A 1 8.25 -36.05 -10.02
CA MET A 1 8.48 -35.06 -11.09
C MET A 1 7.40 -33.99 -11.16
N LEU A 2 6.10 -34.31 -11.06
CA LEU A 2 5.02 -33.30 -11.09
C LEU A 2 5.14 -32.22 -10.01
N ARG A 3 5.58 -32.58 -8.81
CA ARG A 3 5.73 -31.64 -7.70
C ARG A 3 6.75 -30.51 -7.99
N SER A 4 7.87 -30.84 -8.61
CA SER A 4 8.90 -29.87 -8.97
C SER A 4 8.40 -28.91 -10.05
N LEU A 5 7.56 -29.40 -10.99
CA LEU A 5 6.91 -28.56 -11.99
C LEU A 5 5.92 -27.59 -11.34
N TYR A 6 5.08 -28.06 -10.42
CA TYR A 6 4.14 -27.18 -9.69
C TYR A 6 4.86 -26.13 -8.83
N SER A 7 5.94 -26.51 -8.17
CA SER A 7 6.78 -25.57 -7.42
C SER A 7 7.40 -24.51 -8.35
N GLY A 8 7.88 -24.92 -9.53
CA GLY A 8 8.39 -24.00 -10.54
C GLY A 8 7.32 -23.04 -11.08
N ILE A 9 6.12 -23.55 -11.36
CA ILE A 9 4.98 -22.74 -11.83
C ILE A 9 4.57 -21.72 -10.74
N SER A 10 4.51 -22.12 -9.46
CA SER A 10 4.19 -21.19 -8.38
C SER A 10 5.23 -20.08 -8.28
N GLY A 11 6.52 -20.41 -8.41
CA GLY A 11 7.61 -19.44 -8.43
C GLY A 11 7.51 -18.45 -9.59
N MET A 12 7.18 -18.93 -10.79
CA MET A 12 6.97 -18.04 -11.95
C MET A 12 5.79 -17.08 -11.75
N LYS A 13 4.63 -17.57 -11.27
CA LYS A 13 3.46 -16.73 -10.98
C LYS A 13 3.77 -15.64 -9.96
N VAL A 14 4.49 -15.98 -8.91
CA VAL A 14 4.90 -15.05 -7.88
C VAL A 14 5.83 -13.97 -8.42
N ASN A 15 6.80 -14.34 -9.25
CA ASN A 15 7.69 -13.39 -9.91
C ASN A 15 6.96 -12.53 -10.94
N GLN A 16 5.98 -13.06 -11.66
CA GLN A 16 5.13 -12.27 -12.55
C GLN A 16 4.40 -11.17 -11.77
N THR A 17 3.74 -11.50 -10.67
CA THR A 17 3.07 -10.47 -9.84
C THR A 17 4.06 -9.43 -9.29
N LYS A 18 5.29 -9.85 -8.95
CA LYS A 18 6.33 -8.88 -8.56
C LYS A 18 6.66 -7.92 -9.68
N LEU A 19 6.79 -8.42 -10.91
CA LEU A 19 7.04 -7.58 -12.09
C LEU A 19 5.88 -6.63 -12.37
N ASP A 20 4.63 -7.08 -12.19
CA ASP A 20 3.44 -6.25 -12.35
C ASP A 20 3.45 -5.07 -11.36
N VAL A 21 3.81 -5.33 -10.09
CA VAL A 21 3.92 -4.28 -9.07
C VAL A 21 5.08 -3.33 -9.36
N ILE A 22 6.22 -3.83 -9.83
CA ILE A 22 7.36 -2.98 -10.25
C ILE A 22 6.96 -2.12 -11.44
N GLY A 23 6.28 -2.70 -12.44
CA GLY A 23 5.78 -1.98 -13.60
C GLY A 23 4.81 -0.86 -13.21
N ASN A 24 3.90 -1.12 -12.27
CA ASN A 24 3.02 -0.10 -11.74
C ASN A 24 3.78 1.02 -11.01
N ASN A 25 4.77 0.68 -10.19
CA ASN A 25 5.61 1.68 -9.51
C ASN A 25 6.37 2.55 -10.52
N LEU A 26 6.90 1.94 -11.57
CA LEU A 26 7.63 2.64 -12.63
C LEU A 26 6.71 3.56 -13.45
N ALA A 27 5.51 3.07 -13.79
CA ALA A 27 4.52 3.89 -14.51
C ALA A 27 4.11 5.14 -13.74
N ASN A 28 4.12 5.08 -12.41
CA ASN A 28 3.73 6.18 -11.53
C ASN A 28 4.91 6.95 -10.92
N VAL A 29 6.12 6.81 -11.47
CA VAL A 29 7.31 7.49 -10.93
C VAL A 29 7.18 9.02 -10.95
N SER A 30 6.47 9.57 -11.94
CA SER A 30 6.21 11.00 -12.07
C SER A 30 4.89 11.46 -11.43
N THR A 31 4.14 10.56 -10.81
CA THR A 31 2.87 10.89 -10.16
C THR A 31 3.14 11.49 -8.79
N THR A 32 2.66 12.71 -8.55
CA THR A 32 2.79 13.39 -7.25
C THR A 32 2.10 12.59 -6.16
N ALA A 33 2.72 12.52 -4.97
CA ALA A 33 2.23 11.81 -3.80
C ALA A 33 2.02 10.29 -3.99
N PHE A 34 2.47 9.69 -5.08
CA PHE A 34 2.41 8.25 -5.27
C PHE A 34 3.26 7.52 -4.22
N LYS A 35 2.71 6.47 -3.65
CA LYS A 35 3.40 5.58 -2.70
C LYS A 35 3.63 4.22 -3.35
N GLY A 36 4.90 3.89 -3.57
CA GLY A 36 5.28 2.62 -4.16
C GLY A 36 4.78 1.42 -3.35
N SER A 37 4.50 0.34 -4.05
CA SER A 37 4.10 -0.93 -3.44
C SER A 37 5.26 -1.92 -3.44
N ARG A 38 5.32 -2.76 -2.41
CA ARG A 38 6.30 -3.84 -2.26
C ARG A 38 5.58 -5.17 -2.06
N VAL A 39 6.04 -6.19 -2.76
CA VAL A 39 5.54 -7.57 -2.63
C VAL A 39 6.39 -8.32 -1.62
N ASN A 40 5.76 -8.94 -0.65
CA ASN A 40 6.38 -9.87 0.29
C ASN A 40 5.97 -11.29 -0.06
N PHE A 41 6.93 -12.20 0.03
CA PHE A 41 6.74 -13.60 -0.30
C PHE A 41 6.78 -14.47 0.96
N SER A 42 6.08 -15.59 0.90
CA SER A 42 6.17 -16.66 1.87
C SER A 42 6.31 -18.00 1.18
N THR A 43 6.93 -18.95 1.86
CA THR A 43 6.94 -20.34 1.40
C THR A 43 5.56 -20.95 1.61
N THR A 44 5.15 -21.83 0.71
CA THR A 44 4.04 -22.75 0.96
C THR A 44 4.48 -23.86 1.92
N ILE A 45 3.59 -24.77 2.23
CA ILE A 45 3.85 -25.89 3.15
C ILE A 45 5.06 -26.70 2.68
N SER A 46 5.92 -27.08 3.64
CA SER A 46 7.02 -28.02 3.39
C SER A 46 6.58 -29.43 3.73
N GLN A 47 6.92 -30.38 2.87
CA GLN A 47 6.68 -31.82 3.11
C GLN A 47 7.90 -32.44 3.76
N THR A 48 7.71 -33.12 4.91
CA THR A 48 8.76 -33.89 5.57
C THR A 48 8.91 -35.24 4.90
N LEU A 49 10.10 -35.56 4.39
CA LEU A 49 10.44 -36.87 3.80
C LEU A 49 11.04 -37.82 4.82
N GLY A 50 11.68 -37.26 5.84
CA GLY A 50 12.28 -38.04 6.91
C GLY A 50 12.32 -37.22 8.18
N SER A 51 11.98 -37.82 9.30
CA SER A 51 12.05 -37.20 10.61
C SER A 51 13.50 -37.08 11.09
N ALA A 52 13.78 -36.04 11.87
CA ALA A 52 15.04 -35.94 12.58
C ALA A 52 15.09 -37.00 13.68
N SER A 53 16.26 -37.58 13.91
CA SER A 53 16.55 -38.46 15.03
C SER A 53 17.64 -37.86 15.89
N ALA A 54 17.44 -37.87 17.20
CA ALA A 54 18.50 -37.47 18.13
C ALA A 54 19.66 -38.46 18.11
N ALA A 55 20.86 -38.00 18.43
CA ALA A 55 22.00 -38.86 18.66
C ALA A 55 21.77 -39.74 19.90
N SER A 56 22.16 -40.99 19.83
CA SER A 56 22.24 -41.93 20.95
C SER A 56 23.69 -42.41 21.16
N ASP A 57 23.98 -43.05 22.26
CA ASP A 57 25.36 -43.48 22.62
C ASP A 57 26.05 -44.33 21.55
N SER A 58 25.31 -44.95 20.64
CA SER A 58 25.83 -45.83 19.58
C SER A 58 25.56 -45.37 18.16
N LEU A 59 24.70 -44.33 17.95
CA LEU A 59 24.33 -43.80 16.63
C LEU A 59 24.35 -42.28 16.62
N GLY A 60 24.94 -41.70 15.58
CA GLY A 60 24.90 -40.27 15.34
C GLY A 60 23.45 -39.79 14.99
N GLY A 61 23.14 -38.55 15.34
CA GLY A 61 21.86 -37.95 14.99
C GLY A 61 21.70 -37.74 13.48
N VAL A 62 20.47 -37.82 13.00
CA VAL A 62 20.11 -37.60 11.60
C VAL A 62 19.21 -36.38 11.48
N ASN A 63 19.59 -35.43 10.61
CA ASN A 63 18.78 -34.24 10.36
C ASN A 63 17.52 -34.59 9.56
N GLY A 64 16.42 -33.89 9.86
CA GLY A 64 15.16 -34.02 9.12
C GLY A 64 15.33 -33.58 7.65
N LYS A 65 14.70 -34.32 6.75
CA LYS A 65 14.66 -34.02 5.30
C LYS A 65 13.31 -33.43 4.95
N GLN A 66 13.28 -32.18 4.46
CA GLN A 66 12.06 -31.50 4.07
C GLN A 66 12.20 -30.96 2.65
N ILE A 67 11.09 -30.97 1.90
CA ILE A 67 10.97 -30.38 0.57
C ILE A 67 9.85 -29.34 0.58
N GLY A 68 10.15 -28.11 0.17
CA GLY A 68 9.17 -27.04 -0.04
C GLY A 68 8.30 -27.29 -1.27
N LEU A 69 7.03 -26.95 -1.21
CA LEU A 69 6.06 -27.13 -2.29
C LEU A 69 5.90 -25.88 -3.17
N GLY A 70 6.66 -24.82 -2.92
CA GLY A 70 6.67 -23.60 -3.72
C GLY A 70 6.61 -22.33 -2.88
N ALA A 71 6.31 -21.23 -3.55
CA ALA A 71 6.19 -19.89 -2.96
C ALA A 71 4.80 -19.31 -3.23
N GLN A 72 4.37 -18.44 -2.34
CA GLN A 72 3.13 -17.67 -2.50
C GLN A 72 3.36 -16.22 -2.11
N ILE A 73 2.46 -15.33 -2.55
CA ILE A 73 2.46 -13.94 -2.12
C ILE A 73 1.85 -13.86 -0.74
N SER A 74 2.59 -13.31 0.21
CA SER A 74 2.12 -13.07 1.56
C SER A 74 1.32 -11.78 1.65
N SER A 75 1.86 -10.69 1.12
CA SER A 75 1.20 -9.38 1.14
C SER A 75 1.79 -8.45 0.09
N ILE A 76 0.98 -7.47 -0.30
CA ILE A 76 1.44 -6.31 -1.08
C ILE A 76 1.24 -5.08 -0.20
N GLY A 77 2.33 -4.57 0.34
CA GLY A 77 2.32 -3.41 1.23
C GLY A 77 2.74 -2.13 0.53
N LYS A 78 2.12 -1.01 0.88
CA LYS A 78 2.56 0.31 0.42
C LYS A 78 3.72 0.82 1.28
N ILE A 79 4.69 1.46 0.64
CA ILE A 79 5.82 2.11 1.31
C ILE A 79 5.37 3.52 1.69
N MET A 80 5.12 3.75 2.98
CA MET A 80 4.57 5.02 3.49
C MET A 80 5.64 6.03 3.91
N SER A 81 6.91 5.77 3.60
CA SER A 81 7.99 6.72 3.89
C SER A 81 7.76 8.05 3.18
N GLN A 82 8.22 9.13 3.81
CA GLN A 82 8.20 10.46 3.20
C GLN A 82 9.14 10.49 2.00
N GLY A 83 8.67 11.10 0.89
CA GLY A 83 9.49 11.36 -0.28
C GLY A 83 10.23 12.69 -0.14
N SER A 84 11.11 12.97 -1.09
CA SER A 84 11.75 14.28 -1.22
C SER A 84 10.70 15.34 -1.58
N MET A 85 10.72 16.46 -0.87
CA MET A 85 9.89 17.62 -1.20
C MET A 85 10.56 18.41 -2.31
N GLN A 86 9.78 18.80 -3.31
CA GLN A 86 10.22 19.64 -4.41
C GLN A 86 9.55 21.00 -4.30
N SER A 87 10.34 22.08 -4.38
CA SER A 87 9.79 23.42 -4.44
C SER A 87 9.15 23.65 -5.80
N THR A 88 7.93 24.18 -5.80
CA THR A 88 7.18 24.59 -7.00
C THR A 88 7.02 26.11 -6.98
N SER A 89 6.73 26.69 -8.15
CA SER A 89 6.48 28.14 -8.26
C SER A 89 5.02 28.53 -8.00
N ARG A 90 4.17 27.58 -7.58
CA ARG A 90 2.75 27.83 -7.29
C ARG A 90 2.55 28.01 -5.78
N SER A 91 1.85 29.07 -5.39
CA SER A 91 1.61 29.41 -4.00
C SER A 91 0.61 28.48 -3.28
N LEU A 92 -0.20 27.75 -4.05
CA LEU A 92 -1.22 26.84 -3.51
C LEU A 92 -0.74 25.38 -3.40
N ASP A 93 0.49 25.09 -3.83
CA ASP A 93 1.06 23.77 -3.68
C ASP A 93 1.59 23.63 -2.25
N VAL A 94 1.05 22.65 -1.51
CA VAL A 94 1.43 22.35 -0.14
C VAL A 94 1.85 20.90 0.00
N ALA A 95 2.80 20.65 0.89
CA ALA A 95 3.26 19.31 1.19
C ALA A 95 3.09 19.01 2.68
N VAL A 96 2.73 17.76 3.00
CA VAL A 96 2.67 17.27 4.38
C VAL A 96 4.05 16.78 4.80
N ASP A 97 4.64 17.41 5.82
CA ASP A 97 5.83 16.91 6.49
C ASP A 97 5.45 15.98 7.63
N GLY A 98 6.02 14.78 7.64
CA GLY A 98 5.71 13.73 8.61
C GLY A 98 4.57 12.80 8.19
N SER A 99 3.90 12.20 9.18
CA SER A 99 2.78 11.26 8.98
C SER A 99 1.45 12.00 9.08
N GLY A 100 0.78 12.16 7.95
CA GLY A 100 -0.53 12.81 7.88
C GLY A 100 -1.10 12.74 6.47
N TYR A 101 -2.35 13.16 6.31
CA TYR A 101 -3.05 13.24 5.03
C TYR A 101 -3.89 14.50 5.01
N PHE A 102 -4.05 15.08 3.82
CA PHE A 102 -5.10 16.06 3.61
C PHE A 102 -6.44 15.36 3.55
N MET A 103 -7.41 15.96 4.19
CA MET A 103 -8.79 15.50 4.13
C MET A 103 -9.51 16.30 3.04
N VAL A 104 -10.10 15.61 2.09
CA VAL A 104 -10.86 16.20 0.99
C VAL A 104 -12.28 15.63 1.02
N ALA A 105 -13.26 16.47 0.81
CA ALA A 105 -14.65 16.08 0.72
C ALA A 105 -15.08 16.08 -0.74
N THR A 106 -15.81 15.04 -1.14
CA THR A 106 -16.45 14.95 -2.45
C THR A 106 -17.96 15.04 -2.24
N GLY A 107 -18.59 16.04 -2.84
CA GLY A 107 -20.02 16.26 -2.70
C GLY A 107 -20.41 17.62 -3.25
N PRO A 108 -21.69 18.02 -3.17
CA PRO A 108 -22.12 19.36 -3.53
C PRO A 108 -21.37 20.40 -2.70
N ALA A 109 -20.97 21.50 -3.35
CA ALA A 109 -20.31 22.60 -2.67
C ALA A 109 -21.16 23.08 -1.47
N LEU A 110 -20.49 23.35 -0.36
CA LEU A 110 -21.12 23.92 0.84
C LEU A 110 -21.42 25.40 0.60
N THR A 111 -22.22 25.69 -0.43
CA THR A 111 -22.56 27.05 -0.86
C THR A 111 -23.70 27.56 -0.01
N GLY A 112 -23.44 28.59 0.76
CA GLY A 112 -24.42 29.51 1.29
C GLY A 112 -25.21 29.07 2.52
N GLY A 113 -24.77 29.49 3.67
CA GLY A 113 -25.65 29.76 4.83
C GLY A 113 -26.18 28.56 5.61
N ASN A 114 -25.85 27.35 5.22
CA ASN A 114 -26.17 26.19 6.04
C ASN A 114 -24.99 25.90 6.96
N THR A 115 -25.24 25.94 8.26
CA THR A 115 -24.30 25.70 9.35
C THR A 115 -23.83 24.25 9.47
N ASP A 116 -23.98 23.47 8.40
CA ASP A 116 -23.45 22.11 8.31
C ASP A 116 -21.94 22.12 7.93
N ALA A 117 -21.19 23.06 8.54
CA ALA A 117 -19.75 23.04 8.44
C ALA A 117 -19.23 21.70 8.96
N ILE A 118 -18.41 21.05 8.15
CA ILE A 118 -17.71 19.85 8.59
C ILE A 118 -16.94 20.20 9.86
N THR A 119 -17.43 19.77 11.00
CA THR A 119 -16.77 20.01 12.29
C THR A 119 -15.77 18.90 12.52
N ILE A 120 -14.50 19.26 12.63
CA ILE A 120 -13.41 18.35 12.99
C ILE A 120 -13.24 18.42 14.50
N LYS A 121 -13.49 17.33 15.19
CA LYS A 121 -13.12 17.13 16.60
C LYS A 121 -12.01 16.10 16.73
N ASP A 122 -11.41 16.02 17.89
CA ASP A 122 -10.21 15.22 18.20
C ASP A 122 -10.23 13.76 17.74
N ASN A 123 -11.36 13.22 17.36
CA ASN A 123 -11.54 11.81 17.02
C ASN A 123 -12.26 11.56 15.68
N GLY A 124 -12.45 12.56 14.84
CA GLY A 124 -13.09 12.37 13.54
C GLY A 124 -13.91 13.56 13.04
N VAL A 125 -14.56 13.34 11.93
CA VAL A 125 -15.44 14.31 11.29
C VAL A 125 -16.85 14.14 11.85
N GLU A 126 -17.35 15.15 12.57
CA GLU A 126 -18.76 15.21 12.98
C GLU A 126 -19.55 16.04 11.95
N ASN A 127 -20.82 15.71 11.78
CA ASN A 127 -21.76 16.41 10.90
C ASN A 127 -21.36 16.44 9.41
N MET A 128 -21.18 15.28 8.80
CA MET A 128 -21.13 15.22 7.33
C MET A 128 -22.56 15.23 6.75
N PRO A 129 -22.84 16.11 5.78
CA PRO A 129 -24.06 16.00 5.00
C PRO A 129 -24.14 14.61 4.37
N ALA A 130 -25.34 14.03 4.33
CA ALA A 130 -25.57 12.64 3.89
C ALA A 130 -25.05 12.32 2.47
N ASN A 131 -24.76 13.34 1.66
CA ASN A 131 -24.28 13.22 0.28
C ASN A 131 -22.79 13.48 0.09
N ASN A 132 -22.02 13.75 1.16
CA ASN A 132 -20.59 14.02 1.07
C ASN A 132 -19.79 12.79 1.53
N SER A 133 -18.77 12.43 0.77
CA SER A 133 -17.80 11.42 1.17
C SER A 133 -16.44 12.07 1.44
N VAL A 134 -15.76 11.63 2.51
CA VAL A 134 -14.40 12.08 2.82
C VAL A 134 -13.40 11.10 2.22
N ALA A 135 -12.42 11.66 1.53
CA ALA A 135 -11.23 10.95 1.07
C ALA A 135 -9.98 11.58 1.68
N TYR A 136 -8.95 10.77 1.81
CA TYR A 136 -7.66 11.21 2.33
C TYR A 136 -6.61 11.14 1.23
N THR A 137 -5.89 12.26 1.03
CA THR A 137 -4.85 12.35 0.01
C THR A 137 -3.57 12.94 0.60
N ARG A 138 -2.43 12.64 -0.02
CA ARG A 138 -1.18 13.36 0.21
C ARG A 138 -0.81 14.29 -0.94
N ASP A 139 -1.63 14.31 -1.99
CA ASP A 139 -1.45 15.26 -3.08
C ASP A 139 -1.90 16.64 -2.60
N GLY A 140 -0.98 17.57 -2.62
CA GLY A 140 -1.18 18.95 -2.18
C GLY A 140 -1.26 19.95 -3.32
N SER A 141 -1.49 19.49 -4.54
CA SER A 141 -1.72 20.39 -5.68
C SER A 141 -3.16 20.89 -5.68
N PHE A 142 -3.36 22.04 -5.04
CA PHE A 142 -4.68 22.64 -4.94
C PHE A 142 -4.89 23.75 -5.99
N VAL A 143 -6.16 23.96 -6.33
CA VAL A 143 -6.61 25.04 -7.23
C VAL A 143 -7.74 25.77 -6.55
N LEU A 144 -7.82 27.08 -6.76
CA LEU A 144 -8.96 27.89 -6.30
C LEU A 144 -10.02 27.94 -7.39
N ASP A 145 -11.25 27.75 -6.98
CA ASP A 145 -12.43 27.98 -7.81
C ASP A 145 -12.81 29.49 -7.82
N ASN A 146 -13.71 29.85 -8.72
CA ASN A 146 -14.21 31.22 -8.87
C ASN A 146 -14.95 31.71 -7.62
N GLU A 147 -15.44 30.80 -6.78
CA GLU A 147 -16.09 31.09 -5.50
C GLU A 147 -15.12 31.12 -4.31
N GLY A 148 -13.81 30.87 -4.54
CA GLY A 148 -12.79 30.87 -3.49
C GLY A 148 -12.63 29.53 -2.74
N ASN A 149 -13.25 28.45 -3.23
CA ASN A 149 -13.09 27.13 -2.64
C ASN A 149 -11.79 26.50 -3.10
N LEU A 150 -11.09 25.79 -2.19
CA LEU A 150 -9.92 24.99 -2.51
C LEU A 150 -10.36 23.61 -3.05
N LEU A 151 -9.99 23.35 -4.29
CA LEU A 151 -10.26 22.08 -4.97
C LEU A 151 -8.95 21.31 -5.21
N THR A 152 -9.05 19.98 -5.26
CA THR A 152 -7.94 19.16 -5.75
C THR A 152 -7.85 19.26 -7.25
N SER A 153 -6.64 19.22 -7.82
CA SER A 153 -6.42 19.30 -9.28
C SER A 153 -6.84 18.03 -10.04
N LYS A 154 -7.39 17.04 -9.35
CA LYS A 154 -7.88 15.77 -9.93
C LYS A 154 -9.38 15.69 -9.87
#